data_6dcb20db4f6a5be8f03c631417c6dfdf
#
_entry.id   6dcb20db4f6a5be8f03c631417c6dfdf
#
_cell.length_a   1.000
_cell.length_b   1.000
_cell.length_c   1.000
_cell.angle_alpha   90.00
_cell.angle_beta   90.00
_cell.angle_gamma   90.00
#
_symmetry.space_group_name_H-M   'P 1'
#
loop_
_entity.id
_entity.type
_entity.pdbx_description
1 polymer ?
#
loop_
_entity_poly.entity_id
_entity_poly.type
_entity_poly.pdbx_seq_one_letter_code
_entity_poly.pdbx_strand_id
1 'polypeptide(L)'
;ESPSSEKTVIVLHGVGSSKQSAGVLLSAGMLHKQGFNVAVYDYQDHGQSTCIDKVHGAGVHEAYNTAAIINWLVEEQNKSFDNIGLLGFSLGGMVALNTHATSIDFSSSLVVDPPVDFDTILREELEFQGVPSIVASALRFYWFATTGDSIDEINPQSALAIGNKQEILIVSNLLDQRVLPHHRDDLVDIANGLNIEHSIIYYDDFDHVENIYGAIDEWEEMILEYFSRTLSG
;
A
#
# COMPACT_ATOMS: atom_id res chain seq x y z
N GLU A 1 -8.27 19.25 -5.07
CA GLU A 1 -9.03 18.65 -6.18
C GLU A 1 -8.69 19.39 -7.48
N SER A 2 -8.61 18.64 -8.59
CA SER A 2 -8.54 19.21 -9.93
C SER A 2 -9.97 19.39 -10.46
N PRO A 3 -10.42 20.60 -10.79
CA PRO A 3 -11.84 20.87 -11.08
C PRO A 3 -12.46 20.09 -12.26
N SER A 4 -11.64 19.44 -13.07
CA SER A 4 -12.08 18.76 -14.30
C SER A 4 -11.72 17.27 -14.35
N SER A 5 -11.01 16.72 -13.35
CA SER A 5 -10.60 15.33 -13.40
C SER A 5 -11.57 14.42 -12.65
N GLU A 6 -11.91 13.31 -13.27
CA GLU A 6 -12.61 12.21 -12.59
C GLU A 6 -11.63 11.25 -11.90
N LYS A 7 -10.38 11.14 -12.42
CA LYS A 7 -9.34 10.22 -11.92
C LYS A 7 -8.85 10.63 -10.54
N THR A 8 -8.85 9.70 -9.60
CA THR A 8 -8.44 9.92 -8.21
C THR A 8 -7.43 8.86 -7.79
N VAL A 9 -6.32 9.27 -7.19
CA VAL A 9 -5.33 8.34 -6.61
C VAL A 9 -5.28 8.55 -5.10
N ILE A 10 -5.43 7.46 -4.35
CA ILE A 10 -5.22 7.46 -2.89
C ILE A 10 -3.78 7.03 -2.64
N VAL A 11 -2.99 7.89 -1.96
CA VAL A 11 -1.59 7.59 -1.65
C VAL A 11 -1.45 7.15 -0.21
N LEU A 12 -0.94 5.94 -0.01
CA LEU A 12 -0.90 5.19 1.24
C LEU A 12 0.54 5.14 1.79
N HIS A 13 0.75 5.66 2.99
CA HIS A 13 2.06 5.75 3.62
C HIS A 13 2.52 4.42 4.27
N GLY A 14 3.82 4.28 4.52
CA GLY A 14 4.42 3.13 5.20
C GLY A 14 4.26 3.16 6.74
N VAL A 15 4.73 2.09 7.39
CA VAL A 15 4.74 1.95 8.84
C VAL A 15 5.57 3.06 9.50
N GLY A 16 5.09 3.57 10.64
CA GLY A 16 5.77 4.64 11.39
C GLY A 16 5.88 5.98 10.64
N SER A 17 5.16 6.13 9.53
CA SER A 17 5.13 7.30 8.67
C SER A 17 3.80 8.06 8.79
N SER A 18 3.52 8.95 7.86
CA SER A 18 2.27 9.73 7.81
C SER A 18 2.00 10.25 6.40
N LYS A 19 0.81 10.82 6.19
CA LYS A 19 0.46 11.57 4.96
C LYS A 19 1.43 12.71 4.63
N GLN A 20 2.25 13.16 5.60
CA GLN A 20 3.21 14.24 5.43
C GLN A 20 4.61 13.74 5.05
N SER A 21 4.81 12.43 4.88
CA SER A 21 6.10 11.91 4.46
C SER A 21 6.48 12.41 3.07
N ALA A 22 7.78 12.59 2.85
CA ALA A 22 8.29 13.20 1.61
C ALA A 22 7.86 12.42 0.36
N GLY A 23 7.91 11.07 0.37
CA GLY A 23 7.51 10.25 -0.77
C GLY A 23 6.02 10.36 -1.09
N VAL A 24 5.15 10.41 -0.05
CA VAL A 24 3.70 10.61 -0.21
C VAL A 24 3.42 12.00 -0.83
N LEU A 25 4.00 13.06 -0.27
CA LEU A 25 3.77 14.42 -0.75
C LEU A 25 4.35 14.66 -2.15
N LEU A 26 5.51 14.07 -2.45
CA LEU A 26 6.15 14.16 -3.76
C LEU A 26 5.26 13.51 -4.82
N SER A 27 4.85 12.26 -4.63
CA SER A 27 3.99 11.54 -5.56
C SER A 27 2.61 12.18 -5.69
N ALA A 28 2.03 12.64 -4.59
CA ALA A 28 0.77 13.40 -4.59
C ALA A 28 0.88 14.69 -5.40
N GLY A 29 1.99 15.42 -5.26
CA GLY A 29 2.27 16.64 -6.01
C GLY A 29 2.43 16.40 -7.51
N MET A 30 3.16 15.34 -7.92
CA MET A 30 3.34 14.93 -9.30
C MET A 30 1.99 14.61 -9.96
N LEU A 31 1.20 13.74 -9.33
CA LEU A 31 -0.13 13.36 -9.81
C LEU A 31 -1.06 14.58 -9.91
N HIS A 32 -1.10 15.41 -8.87
CA HIS A 32 -1.98 16.59 -8.85
C HIS A 32 -1.61 17.62 -9.92
N LYS A 33 -0.32 17.86 -10.14
CA LYS A 33 0.17 18.76 -11.20
C LYS A 33 -0.30 18.34 -12.60
N GLN A 34 -0.51 17.04 -12.81
CA GLN A 34 -0.99 16.47 -14.08
C GLN A 34 -2.51 16.27 -14.13
N GLY A 35 -3.22 16.82 -13.16
CA GLY A 35 -4.68 16.91 -13.19
C GLY A 35 -5.41 15.78 -12.44
N PHE A 36 -4.72 14.86 -11.79
CA PHE A 36 -5.39 13.87 -10.94
C PHE A 36 -5.94 14.52 -9.65
N ASN A 37 -7.05 14.02 -9.17
CA ASN A 37 -7.42 14.21 -7.78
C ASN A 37 -6.53 13.30 -6.92
N VAL A 38 -6.11 13.77 -5.76
CA VAL A 38 -5.28 12.99 -4.87
C VAL A 38 -5.84 13.04 -3.46
N ALA A 39 -6.02 11.87 -2.84
CA ALA A 39 -6.35 11.74 -1.45
C ALA A 39 -5.13 11.22 -0.66
N VAL A 40 -4.78 11.93 0.42
CA VAL A 40 -3.75 11.52 1.37
C VAL A 40 -4.32 11.61 2.78
N TYR A 41 -4.12 10.61 3.60
CA TYR A 41 -4.65 10.60 4.96
C TYR A 41 -3.71 9.81 5.88
N ASP A 42 -3.84 10.03 7.18
CA ASP A 42 -3.17 9.22 8.18
C ASP A 42 -4.09 8.07 8.59
N TYR A 43 -3.58 6.85 8.62
CA TYR A 43 -4.32 5.72 9.20
C TYR A 43 -4.65 5.97 10.67
N GLN A 44 -5.63 5.26 11.21
CA GLN A 44 -5.85 5.21 12.64
C GLN A 44 -4.52 4.91 13.37
N ASP A 45 -4.33 5.53 14.52
CA ASP A 45 -3.10 5.42 15.34
C ASP A 45 -1.81 5.95 14.69
N HIS A 46 -1.91 6.63 13.52
CA HIS A 46 -0.80 7.30 12.84
C HIS A 46 -1.02 8.80 12.72
N GLY A 47 0.09 9.54 12.66
CA GLY A 47 0.12 10.97 12.34
C GLY A 47 -0.83 11.82 13.16
N GLN A 48 -1.82 12.43 12.50
CA GLN A 48 -2.83 13.31 13.10
C GLN A 48 -4.20 12.63 13.26
N SER A 49 -4.34 11.37 12.86
CA SER A 49 -5.58 10.62 13.01
C SER A 49 -5.86 10.23 14.46
N THR A 50 -7.08 9.79 14.71
CA THR A 50 -7.50 9.36 16.05
C THR A 50 -6.59 8.25 16.56
N CYS A 51 -6.08 8.44 17.78
CA CYS A 51 -5.28 7.45 18.47
C CYS A 51 -6.21 6.65 19.40
N ILE A 52 -6.31 5.33 19.16
CA ILE A 52 -7.13 4.40 19.94
C ILE A 52 -6.27 3.62 20.93
N ASP A 53 -5.30 2.87 20.43
CA ASP A 53 -4.46 2.00 21.26
C ASP A 53 -2.96 2.17 21.00
N LYS A 54 -2.57 3.00 20.05
CA LYS A 54 -1.19 3.26 19.60
C LYS A 54 -0.52 2.07 18.91
N VAL A 55 -1.31 1.14 18.43
CA VAL A 55 -0.84 -0.04 17.71
C VAL A 55 -1.34 0.06 16.27
N HIS A 56 -0.46 -0.10 15.29
CA HIS A 56 -0.91 -0.16 13.89
C HIS A 56 -1.62 -1.49 13.60
N GLY A 57 -2.55 -1.50 12.63
CA GLY A 57 -3.41 -2.64 12.31
C GLY A 57 -2.75 -3.74 11.47
N ALA A 58 -1.42 -3.77 11.33
CA ALA A 58 -0.68 -4.74 10.51
C ALA A 58 -1.22 -4.86 9.07
N GLY A 59 -1.75 -3.77 8.53
CA GLY A 59 -2.38 -3.75 7.22
C GLY A 59 -3.85 -4.18 7.21
N VAL A 60 -4.43 -4.61 8.34
CA VAL A 60 -5.84 -5.01 8.45
C VAL A 60 -6.74 -3.80 8.67
N HIS A 61 -6.56 -3.09 9.79
CA HIS A 61 -7.37 -1.89 10.09
C HIS A 61 -7.15 -0.79 9.05
N GLU A 62 -5.92 -0.66 8.56
CA GLU A 62 -5.56 0.31 7.52
C GLU A 62 -6.31 0.03 6.21
N ALA A 63 -6.54 -1.26 5.86
CA ALA A 63 -7.34 -1.63 4.71
C ALA A 63 -8.81 -1.22 4.86
N TYR A 64 -9.41 -1.39 6.03
CA TYR A 64 -10.77 -0.89 6.32
C TYR A 64 -10.83 0.64 6.33
N ASN A 65 -9.79 1.33 6.83
CA ASN A 65 -9.70 2.79 6.71
C ASN A 65 -9.67 3.21 5.23
N THR A 66 -8.88 2.52 4.39
CA THR A 66 -8.81 2.79 2.96
C THR A 66 -10.17 2.59 2.29
N ALA A 67 -10.85 1.49 2.59
CA ALA A 67 -12.20 1.23 2.09
C ALA A 67 -13.20 2.33 2.50
N ALA A 68 -13.12 2.84 3.73
CA ALA A 68 -13.95 3.95 4.17
C ALA A 68 -13.68 5.24 3.40
N ILE A 69 -12.41 5.53 3.06
CA ILE A 69 -12.05 6.67 2.21
C ILE A 69 -12.58 6.49 0.78
N ILE A 70 -12.47 5.28 0.20
CA ILE A 70 -13.05 4.99 -1.13
C ILE A 70 -14.56 5.22 -1.12
N ASN A 71 -15.28 4.68 -0.12
CA ASN A 71 -16.72 4.91 0.02
C ASN A 71 -17.07 6.40 0.13
N TRP A 72 -16.33 7.15 0.93
CA TRP A 72 -16.52 8.60 1.06
C TRP A 72 -16.30 9.34 -0.25
N LEU A 73 -15.27 8.94 -1.05
CA LEU A 73 -15.02 9.51 -2.36
C LEU A 73 -16.19 9.26 -3.33
N VAL A 74 -16.78 8.07 -3.28
CA VAL A 74 -17.90 7.71 -4.15
C VAL A 74 -19.19 8.36 -3.71
N GLU A 75 -19.54 8.26 -2.43
CA GLU A 75 -20.85 8.70 -1.89
C GLU A 75 -20.93 10.21 -1.73
N GLU A 76 -19.83 10.87 -1.27
CA GLU A 76 -19.84 12.28 -0.89
C GLU A 76 -19.13 13.18 -1.91
N GLN A 77 -18.19 12.62 -2.71
CA GLN A 77 -17.44 13.38 -3.70
C GLN A 77 -17.82 13.04 -5.14
N ASN A 78 -18.85 12.20 -5.35
CA ASN A 78 -19.35 11.78 -6.66
C ASN A 78 -18.26 11.12 -7.56
N LYS A 79 -17.30 10.41 -6.98
CA LYS A 79 -16.30 9.65 -7.76
C LYS A 79 -16.85 8.27 -8.13
N SER A 80 -16.35 7.69 -9.23
CA SER A 80 -16.63 6.30 -9.61
C SER A 80 -15.53 5.38 -9.09
N PHE A 81 -15.87 4.16 -8.70
CA PHE A 81 -14.89 3.13 -8.35
C PHE A 81 -13.86 2.90 -9.47
N ASP A 82 -14.30 2.91 -10.72
CA ASP A 82 -13.43 2.74 -11.90
C ASP A 82 -12.42 3.88 -12.11
N ASN A 83 -12.58 4.96 -11.36
CA ASN A 83 -11.72 6.15 -11.43
C ASN A 83 -10.82 6.28 -10.20
N ILE A 84 -10.80 5.30 -9.31
CA ILE A 84 -10.00 5.32 -8.08
C ILE A 84 -8.88 4.29 -8.17
N GLY A 85 -7.64 4.74 -8.01
CA GLY A 85 -6.45 3.90 -7.91
C GLY A 85 -5.77 4.04 -6.55
N LEU A 86 -5.02 3.02 -6.14
CA LEU A 86 -4.24 3.00 -4.91
C LEU A 86 -2.74 3.03 -5.23
N LEU A 87 -2.00 3.92 -4.59
CA LEU A 87 -0.53 3.97 -4.61
C LEU A 87 -0.02 3.73 -3.20
N GLY A 88 0.67 2.63 -2.95
CA GLY A 88 1.11 2.25 -1.61
C GLY A 88 2.62 2.01 -1.49
N PHE A 89 3.22 2.53 -0.41
CA PHE A 89 4.63 2.36 -0.08
C PHE A 89 4.81 1.45 1.12
N SER A 90 5.64 0.38 1.00
CA SER A 90 5.93 -0.51 2.13
C SER A 90 4.63 -1.07 2.74
N LEU A 91 4.36 -0.85 4.03
CA LEU A 91 3.06 -1.18 4.65
C LEU A 91 1.87 -0.64 3.83
N GLY A 92 1.96 0.57 3.27
CA GLY A 92 0.91 1.11 2.41
C GLY A 92 0.66 0.28 1.16
N GLY A 93 1.68 -0.40 0.63
CA GLY A 93 1.54 -1.38 -0.45
C GLY A 93 0.78 -2.63 0.01
N MET A 94 1.11 -3.17 1.19
CA MET A 94 0.33 -4.26 1.79
C MET A 94 -1.13 -3.83 2.04
N VAL A 95 -1.35 -2.61 2.52
CA VAL A 95 -2.69 -2.04 2.74
C VAL A 95 -3.47 -1.98 1.43
N ALA A 96 -2.85 -1.50 0.34
CA ALA A 96 -3.49 -1.49 -0.98
C ALA A 96 -3.95 -2.90 -1.40
N LEU A 97 -3.07 -3.90 -1.24
CA LEU A 97 -3.40 -5.30 -1.52
C LEU A 97 -4.49 -5.85 -0.59
N ASN A 98 -4.41 -5.58 0.70
CA ASN A 98 -5.40 -6.04 1.69
C ASN A 98 -6.77 -5.39 1.51
N THR A 99 -6.85 -4.20 0.90
CA THR A 99 -8.12 -3.51 0.62
C THR A 99 -9.04 -4.35 -0.26
N HIS A 100 -8.51 -5.26 -1.09
CA HIS A 100 -9.30 -6.21 -1.87
C HIS A 100 -10.21 -7.11 -0.99
N ALA A 101 -9.81 -7.39 0.26
CA ALA A 101 -10.62 -8.20 1.18
C ALA A 101 -11.85 -7.46 1.73
N THR A 102 -11.93 -6.15 1.61
CA THR A 102 -13.01 -5.34 2.17
C THR A 102 -14.26 -5.29 1.32
N SER A 103 -14.30 -6.02 0.21
CA SER A 103 -15.41 -6.03 -0.77
C SER A 103 -15.72 -4.66 -1.38
N ILE A 104 -14.78 -3.70 -1.29
CA ILE A 104 -14.87 -2.41 -1.97
C ILE A 104 -14.20 -2.50 -3.33
N ASP A 105 -14.81 -1.88 -4.34
CA ASP A 105 -14.25 -1.80 -5.67
C ASP A 105 -13.31 -0.60 -5.83
N PHE A 106 -12.29 -0.75 -6.66
CA PHE A 106 -11.41 0.31 -7.16
C PHE A 106 -10.70 -0.23 -8.41
N SER A 107 -10.02 0.61 -9.16
CA SER A 107 -9.57 0.26 -10.52
C SER A 107 -8.24 -0.50 -10.55
N SER A 108 -7.23 -0.05 -9.81
CA SER A 108 -5.87 -0.58 -9.91
C SER A 108 -5.02 -0.25 -8.69
N SER A 109 -3.92 -1.00 -8.50
CA SER A 109 -2.95 -0.78 -7.43
C SER A 109 -1.53 -0.66 -7.98
N LEU A 110 -0.79 0.35 -7.55
CA LEU A 110 0.65 0.45 -7.68
C LEU A 110 1.27 0.29 -6.29
N VAL A 111 2.13 -0.71 -6.11
CA VAL A 111 2.73 -1.03 -4.82
C VAL A 111 4.24 -1.03 -4.91
N VAL A 112 4.90 -0.33 -3.97
CA VAL A 112 6.35 -0.19 -3.91
C VAL A 112 6.87 -0.92 -2.68
N ASP A 113 7.73 -1.92 -2.89
CA ASP A 113 8.33 -2.77 -1.86
C ASP A 113 7.30 -3.25 -0.81
N PRO A 114 6.17 -3.85 -1.22
CA PRO A 114 5.15 -4.28 -0.28
C PRO A 114 5.57 -5.56 0.45
N PRO A 115 5.47 -5.65 1.78
CA PRO A 115 5.50 -6.94 2.45
C PRO A 115 4.20 -7.70 2.14
N VAL A 116 4.26 -9.03 2.05
CA VAL A 116 3.09 -9.88 1.74
C VAL A 116 2.68 -10.81 2.88
N ASP A 117 3.52 -10.93 3.90
CA ASP A 117 3.23 -11.69 5.10
C ASP A 117 3.71 -10.94 6.34
N PHE A 118 2.77 -10.65 7.26
CA PHE A 118 3.11 -9.83 8.42
C PHE A 118 4.00 -10.56 9.44
N ASP A 119 3.85 -11.87 9.61
CA ASP A 119 4.70 -12.61 10.54
C ASP A 119 6.15 -12.66 10.05
N THR A 120 6.31 -12.85 8.74
CA THR A 120 7.63 -12.86 8.09
C THR A 120 8.31 -11.50 8.21
N ILE A 121 7.64 -10.42 7.78
CA ILE A 121 8.24 -9.08 7.85
C ILE A 121 8.52 -8.62 9.28
N LEU A 122 7.69 -9.02 10.26
CA LEU A 122 7.95 -8.72 11.66
C LEU A 122 9.25 -9.38 12.16
N ARG A 123 9.50 -10.63 11.76
CA ARG A 123 10.73 -11.36 12.14
C ARG A 123 11.96 -10.73 11.47
N GLU A 124 11.87 -10.41 10.21
CA GLU A 124 12.94 -9.78 9.43
C GLU A 124 13.27 -8.39 9.95
N GLU A 125 12.27 -7.57 10.26
CA GLU A 125 12.49 -6.25 10.85
C GLU A 125 13.15 -6.34 12.23
N LEU A 126 12.77 -7.32 13.07
CA LEU A 126 13.45 -7.58 14.34
C LEU A 126 14.91 -7.95 14.13
N GLU A 127 15.19 -8.86 13.20
CA GLU A 127 16.56 -9.28 12.87
C GLU A 127 17.38 -8.14 12.29
N PHE A 128 16.80 -7.34 11.42
CA PHE A 128 17.43 -6.12 10.88
C PHE A 128 17.83 -5.14 11.99
N GLN A 129 17.01 -5.03 13.04
CA GLN A 129 17.31 -4.21 14.22
C GLN A 129 18.20 -4.89 15.25
N GLY A 130 18.69 -6.11 15.00
CA GLY A 130 19.55 -6.88 15.90
C GLY A 130 18.79 -7.50 17.07
N VAL A 131 17.46 -7.61 16.98
CA VAL A 131 16.61 -8.27 17.99
C VAL A 131 16.33 -9.70 17.53
N PRO A 132 16.53 -10.73 18.40
CA PRO A 132 16.24 -12.12 18.03
C PRO A 132 14.78 -12.30 17.60
N SER A 133 14.54 -12.93 16.45
CA SER A 133 13.20 -13.13 15.85
C SER A 133 12.24 -13.96 16.74
N ILE A 134 12.77 -14.70 17.74
CA ILE A 134 11.92 -15.39 18.72
C ILE A 134 11.00 -14.42 19.50
N VAL A 135 11.37 -13.14 19.58
CA VAL A 135 10.56 -12.08 20.23
C VAL A 135 9.27 -11.81 19.44
N ALA A 136 9.22 -12.11 18.14
CA ALA A 136 8.04 -11.93 17.31
C ALA A 136 6.79 -12.62 17.88
N SER A 137 6.94 -13.83 18.41
CA SER A 137 5.81 -14.57 19.01
C SER A 137 5.23 -13.86 20.24
N ALA A 138 6.08 -13.22 21.05
CA ALA A 138 5.63 -12.44 22.20
C ALA A 138 4.93 -11.13 21.75
N LEU A 139 5.43 -10.48 20.69
CA LEU A 139 4.82 -9.29 20.12
C LEU A 139 3.45 -9.61 19.50
N ARG A 140 3.31 -10.72 18.80
CA ARG A 140 2.02 -11.20 18.26
C ARG A 140 1.00 -11.44 19.38
N PHE A 141 1.43 -12.10 20.47
CA PHE A 141 0.55 -12.32 21.62
C PHE A 141 0.15 -10.99 22.27
N TYR A 142 1.09 -10.06 22.44
CA TYR A 142 0.81 -8.72 22.95
C TYR A 142 -0.18 -7.98 22.06
N TRP A 143 0.03 -8.04 20.75
CA TRP A 143 -0.89 -7.48 19.77
C TRP A 143 -2.31 -8.00 19.97
N PHE A 144 -2.50 -9.33 19.91
CA PHE A 144 -3.81 -9.95 20.10
C PHE A 144 -4.43 -9.58 21.47
N ALA A 145 -3.63 -9.52 22.51
CA ALA A 145 -4.11 -9.18 23.86
C ALA A 145 -4.55 -7.71 23.99
N THR A 146 -4.00 -6.81 23.16
CA THR A 146 -4.30 -5.36 23.19
C THR A 146 -5.40 -4.97 22.24
N THR A 147 -5.42 -5.53 21.04
CA THR A 147 -6.39 -5.17 19.98
C THR A 147 -7.59 -6.12 19.93
N GLY A 148 -7.44 -7.35 20.38
CA GLY A 148 -8.44 -8.41 20.20
C GLY A 148 -8.44 -9.04 18.81
N ASP A 149 -7.62 -8.55 17.88
CA ASP A 149 -7.61 -8.94 16.48
C ASP A 149 -6.50 -9.92 16.16
N SER A 150 -6.70 -10.74 15.17
CA SER A 150 -5.66 -11.59 14.58
C SER A 150 -4.99 -10.86 13.43
N ILE A 151 -3.67 -10.72 13.51
CA ILE A 151 -2.87 -10.16 12.40
C ILE A 151 -2.88 -11.05 11.14
N ASP A 152 -3.37 -12.28 11.26
CA ASP A 152 -3.50 -13.22 10.15
C ASP A 152 -4.90 -13.18 9.52
N GLU A 153 -5.81 -12.32 10.00
CA GLU A 153 -7.19 -12.24 9.52
C GLU A 153 -7.26 -11.85 8.04
N ILE A 154 -6.43 -10.88 7.64
CA ILE A 154 -6.29 -10.47 6.25
C ILE A 154 -4.79 -10.41 5.92
N ASN A 155 -4.42 -11.02 4.81
CA ASN A 155 -3.09 -10.88 4.20
C ASN A 155 -3.26 -10.76 2.68
N PRO A 156 -2.25 -10.29 1.92
CA PRO A 156 -2.35 -10.10 0.48
C PRO A 156 -2.85 -11.33 -0.28
N GLN A 157 -2.42 -12.54 0.10
CA GLN A 157 -2.86 -13.76 -0.57
C GLN A 157 -4.37 -14.00 -0.40
N SER A 158 -4.89 -13.92 0.83
CA SER A 158 -6.31 -14.11 1.10
C SER A 158 -7.16 -12.98 0.51
N ALA A 159 -6.66 -11.74 0.60
CA ALA A 159 -7.34 -10.57 0.08
C ALA A 159 -7.51 -10.61 -1.44
N LEU A 160 -6.43 -10.89 -2.17
CA LEU A 160 -6.44 -11.01 -3.62
C LEU A 160 -7.24 -12.21 -4.13
N ALA A 161 -7.37 -13.28 -3.31
CA ALA A 161 -8.16 -14.45 -3.68
C ALA A 161 -9.68 -14.19 -3.68
N ILE A 162 -10.16 -13.25 -2.84
CA ILE A 162 -11.59 -12.94 -2.69
C ILE A 162 -11.99 -11.63 -3.34
N GLY A 163 -11.03 -10.73 -3.60
CA GLY A 163 -11.27 -9.44 -4.22
C GLY A 163 -11.50 -9.51 -5.73
N ASN A 164 -11.86 -8.39 -6.31
CA ASN A 164 -11.90 -8.23 -7.75
C ASN A 164 -10.47 -8.26 -8.31
N LYS A 165 -10.31 -8.80 -9.52
CA LYS A 165 -9.01 -8.97 -10.17
C LYS A 165 -8.57 -7.66 -10.85
N GLN A 166 -8.23 -6.65 -10.05
CA GLN A 166 -7.65 -5.40 -10.57
C GLN A 166 -6.19 -5.62 -10.96
N GLU A 167 -5.73 -4.81 -11.93
CA GLU A 167 -4.33 -4.80 -12.33
C GLU A 167 -3.43 -4.29 -11.21
N ILE A 168 -2.27 -4.94 -11.05
CA ILE A 168 -1.27 -4.56 -10.05
C ILE A 168 0.06 -4.22 -10.76
N LEU A 169 0.59 -3.02 -10.51
CA LEU A 169 1.97 -2.71 -10.81
C LEU A 169 2.82 -2.87 -9.55
N ILE A 170 3.79 -3.77 -9.62
CA ILE A 170 4.74 -4.06 -8.54
C ILE A 170 6.04 -3.34 -8.85
N VAL A 171 6.48 -2.47 -7.97
CA VAL A 171 7.79 -1.81 -8.04
C VAL A 171 8.68 -2.39 -6.95
N SER A 172 9.87 -2.81 -7.31
CA SER A 172 10.80 -3.47 -6.38
C SER A 172 12.20 -2.88 -6.47
N ASN A 173 12.73 -2.47 -5.33
CA ASN A 173 14.11 -2.03 -5.17
C ASN A 173 14.98 -3.24 -4.77
N LEU A 174 15.97 -3.59 -5.59
CA LEU A 174 16.72 -4.84 -5.42
C LEU A 174 17.74 -4.79 -4.26
N LEU A 175 18.11 -3.61 -3.77
CA LEU A 175 18.97 -3.45 -2.61
C LEU A 175 18.20 -3.29 -1.31
N ASP A 176 16.88 -3.48 -1.33
CA ASP A 176 16.02 -3.37 -0.15
C ASP A 176 16.46 -4.36 0.94
N GLN A 177 16.86 -3.81 2.10
CA GLN A 177 17.30 -4.55 3.27
C GLN A 177 16.21 -4.71 4.34
N ARG A 178 15.06 -4.08 4.16
CA ARG A 178 13.93 -4.12 5.09
C ARG A 178 12.82 -5.05 4.63
N VAL A 179 12.36 -4.88 3.38
CA VAL A 179 11.42 -5.79 2.73
C VAL A 179 12.20 -6.59 1.70
N LEU A 180 12.64 -7.77 2.09
CA LEU A 180 13.54 -8.58 1.29
C LEU A 180 12.89 -9.02 -0.04
N PRO A 181 13.69 -9.25 -1.09
CA PRO A 181 13.18 -9.55 -2.44
C PRO A 181 12.20 -10.73 -2.54
N HIS A 182 12.25 -11.69 -1.60
CA HIS A 182 11.30 -12.80 -1.61
C HIS A 182 9.83 -12.36 -1.43
N HIS A 183 9.54 -11.25 -0.72
CA HIS A 183 8.17 -10.73 -0.61
C HIS A 183 7.59 -10.35 -1.98
N ARG A 184 8.42 -9.77 -2.86
CA ARG A 184 8.04 -9.53 -4.25
C ARG A 184 7.80 -10.84 -5.01
N ASP A 185 8.71 -11.81 -4.86
CA ASP A 185 8.60 -13.10 -5.55
C ASP A 185 7.33 -13.83 -5.11
N ASP A 186 7.03 -13.83 -3.81
CA ASP A 186 5.79 -14.38 -3.25
C ASP A 186 4.55 -13.66 -3.82
N LEU A 187 4.57 -12.32 -3.94
CA LEU A 187 3.47 -11.55 -4.53
C LEU A 187 3.23 -11.92 -5.99
N VAL A 188 4.31 -12.09 -6.76
CA VAL A 188 4.25 -12.53 -8.16
C VAL A 188 3.65 -13.93 -8.27
N ASP A 189 4.07 -14.84 -7.41
CA ASP A 189 3.53 -16.21 -7.38
C ASP A 189 2.04 -16.22 -7.00
N ILE A 190 1.63 -15.39 -6.04
CA ILE A 190 0.22 -15.20 -5.67
C ILE A 190 -0.58 -14.67 -6.88
N ALA A 191 -0.10 -13.60 -7.53
CA ALA A 191 -0.78 -13.00 -8.67
C ALA A 191 -0.92 -13.98 -9.85
N ASN A 192 0.14 -14.73 -10.15
CA ASN A 192 0.13 -15.79 -11.17
C ASN A 192 -0.87 -16.88 -10.81
N GLY A 193 -0.84 -17.38 -9.57
CA GLY A 193 -1.72 -18.46 -9.10
C GLY A 193 -3.21 -18.08 -9.15
N LEU A 194 -3.52 -16.79 -8.98
CA LEU A 194 -4.87 -16.25 -9.03
C LEU A 194 -5.28 -15.71 -10.41
N ASN A 195 -4.38 -15.72 -11.40
CA ASN A 195 -4.56 -15.11 -12.72
C ASN A 195 -4.92 -13.61 -12.63
N ILE A 196 -4.21 -12.87 -11.80
CA ILE A 196 -4.31 -11.41 -11.69
C ILE A 196 -3.34 -10.78 -12.70
N GLU A 197 -3.83 -9.82 -13.49
CA GLU A 197 -2.99 -9.04 -14.39
C GLU A 197 -2.00 -8.21 -13.57
N HIS A 198 -0.71 -8.37 -13.85
CA HIS A 198 0.33 -7.64 -13.14
C HIS A 198 1.54 -7.37 -14.02
N SER A 199 2.28 -6.35 -13.67
CA SER A 199 3.60 -6.03 -14.23
C SER A 199 4.57 -5.68 -13.11
N ILE A 200 5.88 -5.79 -13.40
CA ILE A 200 6.94 -5.57 -12.42
C ILE A 200 7.96 -4.61 -13.01
N ILE A 201 8.36 -3.63 -12.20
CA ILE A 201 9.49 -2.75 -12.49
C ILE A 201 10.54 -2.93 -11.40
N TYR A 202 11.79 -3.13 -11.83
CA TYR A 202 12.93 -3.30 -10.94
C TYR A 202 13.82 -2.08 -10.98
N TYR A 203 14.31 -1.69 -9.78
CA TYR A 203 15.37 -0.71 -9.62
C TYR A 203 16.57 -1.38 -8.96
N ASP A 204 17.69 -1.48 -9.68
CA ASP A 204 18.87 -2.26 -9.27
C ASP A 204 19.72 -1.56 -8.20
N ASP A 205 19.63 -0.23 -8.09
CA ASP A 205 20.56 0.61 -7.34
C ASP A 205 19.99 1.26 -6.08
N PHE A 206 18.76 0.91 -5.67
CA PHE A 206 18.07 1.57 -4.55
C PHE A 206 17.72 0.61 -3.42
N ASP A 207 17.78 1.12 -2.19
CA ASP A 207 17.25 0.50 -0.98
C ASP A 207 15.75 0.80 -0.83
N HIS A 208 15.14 0.38 0.26
CA HIS A 208 13.71 0.44 0.57
C HIS A 208 13.06 1.78 0.18
N VAL A 209 12.18 1.77 -0.82
CA VAL A 209 11.40 2.93 -1.31
C VAL A 209 12.27 4.11 -1.80
N GLU A 210 13.58 3.93 -1.99
CA GLU A 210 14.48 5.02 -2.39
C GLU A 210 14.36 5.44 -3.85
N ASN A 211 13.87 4.57 -4.74
CA ASN A 211 13.64 4.88 -6.15
C ASN A 211 12.81 6.16 -6.36
N ILE A 212 11.89 6.48 -5.44
CA ILE A 212 11.05 7.68 -5.49
C ILE A 212 11.90 8.96 -5.52
N TYR A 213 13.05 8.93 -4.88
CA TYR A 213 13.95 10.09 -4.78
C TYR A 213 15.14 9.98 -5.74
N GLY A 214 15.64 8.77 -5.93
CA GLY A 214 16.84 8.52 -6.73
C GLY A 214 16.58 8.49 -8.23
N ALA A 215 15.38 8.08 -8.66
CA ALA A 215 14.93 8.02 -10.05
C ALA A 215 13.67 8.88 -10.27
N ILE A 216 13.72 10.14 -9.83
CA ILE A 216 12.55 11.01 -9.69
C ILE A 216 11.77 11.23 -10.98
N ASP A 217 12.47 11.40 -12.11
CA ASP A 217 11.83 11.63 -13.41
C ASP A 217 11.16 10.36 -13.92
N GLU A 218 11.83 9.21 -13.78
CA GLU A 218 11.29 7.89 -14.14
C GLU A 218 10.09 7.53 -13.23
N TRP A 219 10.17 7.88 -11.95
CA TRP A 219 9.09 7.71 -11.01
C TRP A 219 7.86 8.52 -11.41
N GLU A 220 8.03 9.83 -11.73
CA GLU A 220 6.93 10.68 -12.19
C GLU A 220 6.29 10.09 -13.46
N GLU A 221 7.09 9.75 -14.47
CA GLU A 221 6.60 9.17 -15.73
C GLU A 221 5.80 7.88 -15.49
N MET A 222 6.33 6.96 -14.70
CA MET A 222 5.72 5.67 -14.40
C MET A 222 4.36 5.79 -13.70
N ILE A 223 4.26 6.60 -12.64
CA ILE A 223 2.98 6.75 -11.92
C ILE A 223 1.92 7.43 -12.79
N LEU A 224 2.33 8.38 -13.61
CA LEU A 224 1.43 9.07 -14.54
C LEU A 224 0.95 8.15 -15.65
N GLU A 225 1.82 7.40 -16.29
CA GLU A 225 1.48 6.44 -17.34
C GLU A 225 0.53 5.38 -16.78
N TYR A 226 0.88 4.76 -15.64
CA TYR A 226 0.08 3.70 -15.03
C TYR A 226 -1.34 4.16 -14.72
N PHE A 227 -1.50 5.23 -13.95
CA PHE A 227 -2.83 5.70 -13.57
C PHE A 227 -3.60 6.39 -14.70
N SER A 228 -2.91 6.95 -15.71
CA SER A 228 -3.59 7.46 -16.91
C SER A 228 -4.24 6.34 -17.71
N ARG A 229 -3.63 5.18 -17.76
CA ARG A 229 -4.09 4.00 -18.49
C ARG A 229 -5.15 3.21 -17.72
N THR A 230 -4.96 3.02 -16.42
CA THR A 230 -5.80 2.12 -15.63
C THR A 230 -7.05 2.78 -15.05
N LEU A 231 -7.09 4.10 -14.93
CA LEU A 231 -8.27 4.82 -14.46
C LEU A 231 -9.10 5.32 -15.64
N SER A 232 -10.41 5.02 -15.62
CA SER A 232 -11.38 5.52 -16.58
C SER A 232 -11.64 7.03 -16.40
N GLY A 233 -11.93 7.78 -17.45
CA GLY A 233 -12.25 9.22 -17.30
C GLY A 233 -11.69 10.08 -18.41
#